data_e52b7d3e0c8feffaff2c051fafc62d0f
#
_entry.id   e52b7d3e0c8feffaff2c051fafc62d0f
#
_cell.length_a   1.000
_cell.length_b   1.000
_cell.length_c   1.000
_cell.angle_alpha   90.00
_cell.angle_beta   90.00
_cell.angle_gamma   90.00
#
_symmetry.space_group_name_H-M   'P 1'
#
loop_
_entity.id
_entity.type
_entity.pdbx_description
1 polymer ?
#
loop_
_entity_poly.entity_id
_entity_poly.type
_entity_poly.pdbx_seq_one_letter_code
_entity_poly.pdbx_strand_id
1 'polypeptide(L)' 'MESSDLTARLESDDPGVGLRAVGALHRLAEQVEASSVQLARDRGWSWEQIGDALGVSRQSAHAKHGKRG' A
#
# COMPACT_ATOMS: atom_id res chain seq x y z
N MET A 1 22.10 -3.29 -10.02
CA MET A 1 20.95 -3.64 -10.86
C MET A 1 20.18 -2.43 -11.24
N GLU A 2 19.87 -2.34 -12.48
CA GLU A 2 19.19 -1.18 -13.02
C GLU A 2 17.72 -1.26 -12.78
N SER A 3 17.09 -0.11 -12.56
CA SER A 3 15.63 -0.04 -12.51
C SER A 3 15.01 -0.58 -13.79
N SER A 4 15.67 -0.37 -14.92
CA SER A 4 15.16 -0.82 -16.20
C SER A 4 15.06 -2.33 -16.29
N ASP A 5 15.97 -3.06 -15.65
CA ASP A 5 15.89 -4.51 -15.62
C ASP A 5 14.66 -4.99 -14.87
N LEU A 6 14.39 -4.36 -13.73
CA LEU A 6 13.21 -4.71 -12.96
C LEU A 6 11.93 -4.38 -13.72
N THR A 7 11.90 -3.21 -14.35
CA THR A 7 10.76 -2.81 -15.14
C THR A 7 10.51 -3.80 -16.28
N ALA A 8 11.58 -4.19 -16.97
CA ALA A 8 11.45 -5.14 -18.08
C ALA A 8 10.88 -6.48 -17.61
N ARG A 9 11.27 -6.93 -16.43
CA ARG A 9 10.73 -8.18 -15.90
C ARG A 9 9.26 -8.06 -15.55
N LEU A 10 8.85 -6.92 -15.00
CA LEU A 10 7.47 -6.71 -14.65
C LEU A 10 6.58 -6.52 -15.87
N GLU A 11 7.18 -6.06 -16.96
CA GLU A 11 6.46 -5.83 -18.20
C GLU A 11 6.70 -6.94 -19.21
N SER A 12 6.85 -8.17 -18.74
CA SER A 12 7.13 -9.27 -19.62
C SER A 12 5.97 -9.49 -20.60
N ASP A 13 6.27 -10.20 -21.71
CA ASP A 13 5.24 -10.52 -22.72
C ASP A 13 4.17 -11.44 -22.20
N ASP A 14 4.43 -12.16 -21.12
CA ASP A 14 3.45 -13.05 -20.53
C ASP A 14 2.59 -12.28 -19.56
N PRO A 15 1.32 -12.02 -19.89
CA PRO A 15 0.47 -11.24 -18.99
C PRO A 15 0.31 -11.88 -17.62
N GLY A 16 0.43 -13.21 -17.52
CA GLY A 16 0.33 -13.87 -16.24
C GLY A 16 1.46 -13.49 -15.29
N VAL A 17 2.67 -13.35 -15.84
CA VAL A 17 3.82 -12.94 -15.03
C VAL A 17 3.59 -11.54 -14.47
N GLY A 18 3.20 -10.61 -15.32
CA GLY A 18 2.96 -9.23 -14.89
C GLY A 18 1.84 -9.13 -13.88
N LEU A 19 0.74 -9.83 -14.13
CA LEU A 19 -0.40 -9.78 -13.24
C LEU A 19 -0.08 -10.37 -11.88
N ARG A 20 0.66 -11.47 -11.84
CA ARG A 20 1.06 -12.05 -10.56
C ARG A 20 1.98 -11.13 -9.79
N ALA A 21 2.87 -10.44 -10.50
CA ALA A 21 3.76 -9.47 -9.85
C ALA A 21 2.96 -8.33 -9.24
N VAL A 22 1.98 -7.81 -9.97
CA VAL A 22 1.11 -6.75 -9.46
C VAL A 22 0.36 -7.22 -8.22
N GLY A 23 -0.18 -8.44 -8.27
CA GLY A 23 -0.87 -9.01 -7.11
C GLY A 23 0.02 -9.09 -5.88
N ALA A 24 1.26 -9.52 -6.08
CA ALA A 24 2.21 -9.60 -4.97
C ALA A 24 2.54 -8.22 -4.41
N LEU A 25 2.70 -7.23 -5.28
CA LEU A 25 2.97 -5.87 -4.84
C LEU A 25 1.78 -5.28 -4.07
N HIS A 26 0.56 -5.58 -4.50
CA HIS A 26 -0.63 -5.13 -3.78
C HIS A 26 -0.68 -5.72 -2.38
N ARG A 27 -0.38 -7.00 -2.24
CA ARG A 27 -0.39 -7.64 -0.93
C ARG A 27 0.67 -7.05 -0.02
N LEU A 28 1.87 -6.81 -0.57
CA LEU A 28 2.93 -6.19 0.21
C LEU A 28 2.54 -4.78 0.64
N ALA A 29 1.98 -4.01 -0.29
CA ALA A 29 1.56 -2.65 0.01
C ALA A 29 0.52 -2.64 1.13
N GLU A 30 -0.41 -3.59 1.11
CA GLU A 30 -1.43 -3.65 2.15
C GLU A 30 -0.84 -3.99 3.50
N GLN A 31 0.14 -4.88 3.53
CA GLN A 31 0.82 -5.19 4.79
C GLN A 31 1.56 -3.99 5.35
N VAL A 32 2.28 -3.28 4.50
CA VAL A 32 3.02 -2.09 4.91
C VAL A 32 2.05 -1.00 5.34
N GLU A 33 0.94 -0.86 4.61
CA GLU A 33 -0.06 0.14 4.95
C GLU A 33 -0.63 -0.12 6.34
N ALA A 34 -1.02 -1.35 6.63
CA ALA A 34 -1.59 -1.68 7.93
C ALA A 34 -0.61 -1.42 9.06
N SER A 35 0.64 -1.83 8.88
CA SER A 35 1.67 -1.59 9.90
C SER A 35 1.93 -0.11 10.10
N SER A 36 1.99 0.63 9.01
CA SER A 36 2.28 2.06 9.08
C SER A 36 1.15 2.84 9.71
N VAL A 37 -0.10 2.46 9.41
CA VAL A 37 -1.26 3.10 10.04
C VAL A 37 -1.25 2.83 11.53
N GLN A 38 -0.97 1.60 11.94
CA GLN A 38 -0.90 1.27 13.35
C GLN A 38 0.17 2.11 14.05
N LEU A 39 1.33 2.22 13.44
CA LEU A 39 2.41 3.03 14.01
C LEU A 39 2.00 4.49 14.12
N ALA A 40 1.35 5.02 13.10
CA ALA A 40 0.89 6.41 13.12
C ALA A 40 -0.12 6.63 14.24
N ARG A 41 -1.07 5.73 14.39
CA ARG A 41 -2.06 5.84 15.47
C ARG A 41 -1.39 5.76 16.84
N ASP A 42 -0.42 4.87 16.97
CA ASP A 42 0.32 4.74 18.24
C ASP A 42 1.05 6.02 18.59
N ARG A 43 1.42 6.80 17.57
CA ARG A 43 2.10 8.08 17.79
C ARG A 43 1.16 9.28 17.83
N GLY A 44 -0.14 9.02 17.85
CA GLY A 44 -1.13 10.07 18.01
C GLY A 44 -1.55 10.77 16.74
N TRP A 45 -1.26 10.21 15.57
CA TRP A 45 -1.70 10.81 14.32
C TRP A 45 -3.22 10.78 14.22
N SER A 46 -3.76 11.85 13.68
CA SER A 46 -5.19 11.89 13.38
C SER A 46 -5.49 11.11 12.10
N TRP A 47 -6.74 10.77 11.93
CA TRP A 47 -7.16 10.11 10.68
C TRP A 47 -6.98 11.03 9.48
N GLU A 48 -7.11 12.34 9.69
CA GLU A 48 -6.86 13.28 8.61
C GLU A 48 -5.39 13.23 8.16
N GLN A 49 -4.48 13.20 9.12
CA GLN A 49 -3.06 13.10 8.80
C GLN A 49 -2.74 11.79 8.08
N ILE A 50 -3.34 10.70 8.54
CA ILE A 50 -3.12 9.40 7.91
C ILE A 50 -3.68 9.40 6.50
N GLY A 51 -4.89 9.92 6.32
CA GLY A 51 -5.49 10.00 4.99
C GLY A 51 -4.65 10.84 4.04
N ASP A 52 -4.15 11.98 4.52
CA ASP A 52 -3.30 12.83 3.69
C ASP A 52 -2.04 12.07 3.24
N ALA A 53 -1.41 11.35 4.15
CA ALA A 53 -0.20 10.61 3.81
C ALA A 53 -0.48 9.49 2.83
N LEU A 54 -1.62 8.82 2.96
CA LEU A 54 -2.02 7.75 2.05
C LEU A 54 -2.54 8.25 0.72
N GLY A 55 -2.95 9.51 0.66
CA GLY A 55 -3.57 10.05 -0.54
C GLY A 55 -5.04 9.73 -0.64
N VAL A 56 -5.71 9.50 0.48
CA VAL A 56 -7.15 9.23 0.52
C VAL A 56 -7.81 10.15 1.52
N SER A 57 -9.13 10.16 1.54
CA SER A 57 -9.87 10.99 2.49
C SER A 57 -9.75 10.43 3.91
N ARG A 58 -9.99 11.30 4.88
CA ARG A 58 -10.03 10.87 6.27
C ARG A 58 -11.05 9.76 6.47
N GLN A 59 -12.21 9.89 5.83
CA GLN A 59 -13.26 8.89 5.95
C GLN A 59 -12.83 7.55 5.39
N SER A 60 -12.15 7.56 4.24
CA SER A 60 -11.68 6.31 3.64
C SER A 60 -10.65 5.63 4.52
N ALA A 61 -9.72 6.40 5.06
CA ALA A 61 -8.69 5.84 5.94
C ALA A 61 -9.32 5.23 7.18
N HIS A 62 -10.25 5.96 7.79
CA HIS A 62 -10.92 5.49 8.99
C HIS A 62 -11.77 4.25 8.70
N ALA A 63 -12.49 4.25 7.57
CA ALA A 63 -13.33 3.11 7.23
C ALA A 63 -12.49 1.84 7.04
N LYS A 64 -11.32 1.98 6.45
CA LYS A 64 -10.49 0.82 6.17
C LYS A 64 -9.74 0.32 7.41
N HIS A 65 -9.29 1.23 8.27
CA HIS A 65 -8.39 0.85 9.36
C HIS A 65 -8.95 1.11 10.75
N GLY A 66 -10.07 1.80 10.85
CA GLY A 66 -10.59 2.23 12.14
C GLY A 66 -11.34 1.14 12.92
N LYS A 67 -11.64 0.03 12.29
CA LYS A 67 -12.42 -1.03 12.94
C LYS A 67 -11.58 -1.98 13.77
N ARG A 68 -10.33 -1.75 13.85
CA ARG A 68 -9.49 -2.63 14.63
C ARG A 68 -9.81 -2.45 16.10
N GLY A 69 -10.22 -3.46 16.63
CA GLY A 69 -10.73 -3.52 17.96
C GLY A 69 -10.09 -2.77 19.03
#